data_6d357058609af9fbe9ec0c01615038a2
#
_entry.id   6d357058609af9fbe9ec0c01615038a2
#
_cell.length_a   1.000
_cell.length_b   1.000
_cell.length_c   1.000
_cell.angle_alpha   90.00
_cell.angle_beta   90.00
_cell.angle_gamma   90.00
#
_symmetry.space_group_name_H-M   'P 1'
#
loop_
_entity.id
_entity.type
_entity.pdbx_description
1 polymer ?
#
loop_
_entity_poly.entity_id
_entity_poly.type
_entity_poly.pdbx_seq_one_letter_code
_entity_poly.pdbx_strand_id
1 'polypeptide(L)'
;RDAQESRGLGDVYKRQMEKDGEKKEFTLENYPDSTWTFVDTRTVLKEKGYEPPIHDFSLVEQSTGEDITDKVLTDINYTFLLVAHRIEEADDSNIDLINEIYDYSVENGYGFYCLTSSPSEEIELWRDKTGAEYPFCLVDDITLKTMIRSNPGLMLIRNGVILNKWNDADLPDEYALTGKLETLELGKL
;
A
#
# COMPACT_ATOMS: atom_id res chain seq x y z
N ARG A 1 3.91 7.03 -21.37
CA ARG A 1 4.60 6.18 -22.38
C ARG A 1 5.62 5.24 -21.74
N ASP A 2 6.23 5.60 -20.61
CA ASP A 2 7.36 4.85 -20.02
C ASP A 2 6.96 3.71 -19.06
N ALA A 3 5.71 3.69 -18.60
CA ALA A 3 5.24 2.65 -17.67
C ALA A 3 4.90 1.31 -18.35
N GLN A 4 4.81 1.28 -19.67
CA GLN A 4 4.46 0.07 -20.42
C GLN A 4 5.70 -0.71 -20.91
N GLU A 5 6.84 -0.07 -20.98
CA GLU A 5 8.08 -0.70 -21.45
C GLU A 5 8.83 -1.49 -20.36
N SER A 6 8.59 -1.19 -19.07
CA SER A 6 9.26 -1.88 -17.97
C SER A 6 8.69 -3.27 -17.63
N ARG A 7 7.51 -3.60 -18.10
CA ARG A 7 6.88 -4.91 -17.83
C ARG A 7 7.36 -6.04 -18.73
N GLY A 8 8.11 -5.76 -19.78
CA GLY A 8 8.55 -6.75 -20.75
C GLY A 8 10.01 -7.19 -20.63
N LEU A 9 10.79 -6.60 -19.74
CA LEU A 9 12.25 -6.81 -19.71
C LEU A 9 12.71 -7.99 -18.86
N GLY A 10 11.83 -8.61 -18.07
CA GLY A 10 12.19 -9.75 -17.21
C GLY A 10 11.98 -11.13 -17.81
N ASP A 11 11.01 -11.28 -18.72
CA ASP A 11 10.60 -12.59 -19.23
C ASP A 11 10.97 -12.76 -20.71
N VAL A 12 11.71 -13.82 -21.02
CA VAL A 12 11.97 -14.22 -22.40
C VAL A 12 11.17 -15.49 -22.68
N TYR A 13 10.24 -15.38 -23.62
CA TYR A 13 9.52 -16.55 -24.12
C TYR A 13 10.43 -17.33 -25.06
N LYS A 14 10.78 -18.55 -24.64
CA LYS A 14 11.47 -19.51 -25.48
C LYS A 14 10.49 -20.52 -26.02
N ARG A 15 10.49 -20.69 -27.33
CA ARG A 15 9.71 -21.73 -28.01
C ARG A 15 10.59 -22.91 -28.34
N GLN A 16 10.18 -24.09 -27.88
CA GLN A 16 10.84 -25.34 -28.24
C GLN A 16 10.29 -25.82 -29.57
N MET A 17 11.16 -25.97 -30.53
CA MET A 17 10.83 -26.43 -31.88
C MET A 17 11.63 -27.70 -32.20
N GLU A 18 11.08 -28.54 -33.07
CA GLU A 18 11.66 -29.83 -33.48
C GLU A 18 11.82 -29.87 -34.99
N LYS A 19 12.96 -30.40 -35.45
CA LYS A 19 13.24 -30.72 -36.84
C LYS A 19 14.10 -31.98 -36.88
N ASP A 20 13.70 -32.96 -37.69
CA ASP A 20 14.42 -34.23 -37.89
C ASP A 20 14.76 -34.96 -36.59
N GLY A 21 13.91 -34.84 -35.55
CA GLY A 21 14.11 -35.43 -34.22
C GLY A 21 15.03 -34.64 -33.31
N GLU A 22 15.56 -33.52 -33.73
CA GLU A 22 16.35 -32.60 -32.91
C GLU A 22 15.48 -31.47 -32.35
N LYS A 23 15.50 -31.27 -31.02
CA LYS A 23 14.76 -30.19 -30.34
C LYS A 23 15.69 -29.04 -29.98
N LYS A 24 15.31 -27.84 -30.38
CA LYS A 24 16.04 -26.60 -30.05
C LYS A 24 15.09 -25.53 -29.51
N GLU A 25 15.64 -24.65 -28.67
CA GLU A 25 14.94 -23.48 -28.14
C GLU A 25 15.25 -22.24 -28.97
N PHE A 26 14.20 -21.51 -29.35
CA PHE A 26 14.29 -20.26 -30.11
C PHE A 26 13.59 -19.14 -29.37
N THR A 27 14.10 -17.94 -29.52
CA THR A 27 13.47 -16.71 -29.06
C THR A 27 12.74 -16.00 -30.21
N LEU A 28 11.96 -14.97 -29.91
CA LEU A 28 11.30 -14.17 -30.95
C LEU A 28 12.29 -13.46 -31.89
N GLU A 29 13.50 -13.17 -31.39
CA GLU A 29 14.56 -12.53 -32.18
C GLU A 29 15.27 -13.48 -33.16
N ASN A 30 15.30 -14.77 -32.80
CA ASN A 30 15.95 -15.84 -33.58
C ASN A 30 14.94 -16.91 -33.98
N TYR A 31 13.79 -16.50 -34.50
CA TYR A 31 12.75 -17.44 -34.90
C TYR A 31 13.21 -18.27 -36.12
N PRO A 32 13.05 -19.61 -36.08
CA PRO A 32 13.52 -20.47 -37.18
C PRO A 32 12.62 -20.35 -38.42
N ASP A 33 13.12 -20.88 -39.53
CA ASP A 33 12.34 -20.96 -40.75
C ASP A 33 11.15 -21.96 -40.64
N SER A 34 10.32 -22.05 -41.68
CA SER A 34 9.13 -22.89 -41.72
C SER A 34 9.40 -24.40 -41.68
N THR A 35 10.65 -24.84 -41.63
CA THR A 35 11.03 -26.25 -41.59
C THR A 35 11.04 -26.85 -40.16
N TRP A 36 10.88 -25.98 -39.15
CA TRP A 36 10.81 -26.39 -37.76
C TRP A 36 9.36 -26.49 -37.28
N THR A 37 9.04 -27.53 -36.51
CA THR A 37 7.70 -27.74 -35.96
C THR A 37 7.66 -27.28 -34.50
N PHE A 38 6.63 -26.54 -34.14
CA PHE A 38 6.42 -26.09 -32.77
C PHE A 38 6.10 -27.25 -31.83
N VAL A 39 6.74 -27.33 -30.69
CA VAL A 39 6.54 -28.39 -29.66
C VAL A 39 5.97 -27.76 -28.37
N ASP A 40 6.58 -26.72 -27.83
CA ASP A 40 6.20 -26.16 -26.55
C ASP A 40 6.70 -24.72 -26.39
N THR A 41 6.11 -23.98 -25.44
CA THR A 41 6.56 -22.65 -25.04
C THR A 41 6.99 -22.68 -23.58
N ARG A 42 8.22 -22.22 -23.32
CA ARG A 42 8.72 -22.03 -21.96
C ARG A 42 9.00 -20.57 -21.71
N THR A 43 8.54 -20.08 -20.58
CA THR A 43 8.92 -18.77 -20.06
C THR A 43 10.17 -18.93 -19.21
N VAL A 44 11.24 -18.24 -19.56
CA VAL A 44 12.49 -18.24 -18.79
C VAL A 44 12.71 -16.82 -18.29
N LEU A 45 12.78 -16.67 -16.99
CA LEU A 45 13.18 -15.43 -16.36
C LEU A 45 14.65 -15.13 -16.75
N LYS A 46 14.89 -14.09 -17.55
CA LYS A 46 16.22 -13.76 -18.09
C LYS A 46 17.08 -13.04 -17.05
N GLU A 47 16.46 -12.18 -16.28
CA GLU A 47 17.03 -11.52 -15.11
C GLU A 47 15.92 -11.29 -14.11
N LYS A 48 16.24 -11.45 -12.83
CA LYS A 48 15.33 -10.99 -11.78
C LYS A 48 15.20 -9.47 -11.95
N GLY A 49 14.02 -8.99 -12.33
CA GLY A 49 13.77 -7.55 -12.46
C GLY A 49 14.11 -6.83 -11.15
N TYR A 50 14.30 -5.51 -11.21
CA TYR A 50 14.47 -4.71 -9.99
C TYR A 50 13.32 -5.01 -9.03
N GLU A 51 13.62 -5.67 -7.93
CA GLU A 51 12.70 -5.81 -6.82
C GLU A 51 12.83 -4.56 -5.94
N PRO A 52 11.77 -3.76 -5.79
CA PRO A 52 11.80 -2.65 -4.84
C PRO A 52 12.16 -3.19 -3.45
N PRO A 53 12.87 -2.43 -2.62
CA PRO A 53 13.21 -2.87 -1.26
C PRO A 53 11.97 -3.17 -0.39
N ILE A 54 10.79 -2.71 -0.80
CA ILE A 54 9.50 -3.01 -0.19
C ILE A 54 8.77 -3.97 -1.12
N HIS A 55 8.85 -5.28 -0.81
CA HIS A 55 8.25 -6.33 -1.65
C HIS A 55 6.76 -6.47 -1.43
N ASP A 56 6.30 -6.32 -0.20
CA ASP A 56 4.94 -6.62 0.20
C ASP A 56 4.44 -5.53 1.15
N PHE A 57 3.71 -4.55 0.61
CA PHE A 57 2.92 -3.67 1.46
C PHE A 57 1.74 -4.47 1.99
N SER A 58 1.75 -4.76 3.28
CA SER A 58 0.68 -5.47 3.95
C SER A 58 0.24 -4.75 5.22
N LEU A 59 -1.08 -4.71 5.44
CA LEU A 59 -1.73 -4.19 6.61
C LEU A 59 -2.28 -5.37 7.41
N VAL A 60 -1.56 -5.80 8.43
CA VAL A 60 -1.99 -6.89 9.32
C VAL A 60 -2.67 -6.30 10.54
N GLU A 61 -3.97 -6.53 10.70
CA GLU A 61 -4.71 -6.07 11.86
C GLU A 61 -4.17 -6.70 13.14
N GLN A 62 -3.77 -5.88 14.10
CA GLN A 62 -3.09 -6.33 15.32
C GLN A 62 -3.97 -7.24 16.20
N SER A 63 -5.26 -6.99 16.26
CA SER A 63 -6.20 -7.75 17.10
C SER A 63 -6.55 -9.13 16.56
N THR A 64 -6.61 -9.29 15.24
CA THR A 64 -7.05 -10.53 14.57
C THR A 64 -5.91 -11.28 13.90
N GLY A 65 -4.83 -10.60 13.56
CA GLY A 65 -3.74 -11.13 12.74
C GLY A 65 -4.10 -11.30 11.25
N GLU A 66 -5.24 -10.77 10.83
CA GLU A 66 -5.68 -10.83 9.43
C GLU A 66 -4.98 -9.78 8.58
N ASP A 67 -4.64 -10.14 7.35
CA ASP A 67 -4.22 -9.20 6.33
C ASP A 67 -5.45 -8.51 5.73
N ILE A 68 -5.60 -7.22 6.01
CA ILE A 68 -6.71 -6.39 5.54
C ILE A 68 -6.31 -5.42 4.42
N THR A 69 -5.17 -5.63 3.81
CA THR A 69 -4.62 -4.75 2.77
C THR A 69 -5.61 -4.48 1.65
N ASP A 70 -6.15 -5.53 1.06
CA ASP A 70 -7.11 -5.40 -0.04
C ASP A 70 -8.40 -4.70 0.41
N LYS A 71 -8.90 -5.04 1.61
CA LYS A 71 -10.09 -4.39 2.18
C LYS A 71 -9.91 -2.88 2.30
N VAL A 72 -8.76 -2.44 2.78
CA VAL A 72 -8.45 -1.01 2.98
C VAL A 72 -8.18 -0.31 1.65
N LEU A 73 -7.38 -0.92 0.77
CA LEU A 73 -6.99 -0.29 -0.49
C LEU A 73 -8.09 -0.25 -1.55
N THR A 74 -9.06 -1.16 -1.49
CA THR A 74 -10.19 -1.18 -2.45
C THR A 74 -11.45 -0.51 -1.90
N ASP A 75 -11.41 0.03 -0.69
CA ASP A 75 -12.56 0.74 -0.12
C ASP A 75 -12.88 1.98 -0.97
N ILE A 76 -14.11 2.05 -1.45
CA ILE A 76 -14.63 3.16 -2.24
C ILE A 76 -15.01 4.37 -1.38
N ASN A 77 -15.09 4.19 -0.06
CA ASN A 77 -15.28 5.28 0.90
C ASN A 77 -13.92 5.90 1.28
N TYR A 78 -13.99 6.98 2.03
CA TYR A 78 -12.78 7.58 2.59
C TYR A 78 -12.22 6.70 3.71
N THR A 79 -10.90 6.60 3.74
CA THR A 79 -10.18 5.93 4.81
C THR A 79 -9.03 6.80 5.30
N PHE A 80 -8.99 7.01 6.60
CA PHE A 80 -7.90 7.71 7.28
C PHE A 80 -6.85 6.68 7.72
N LEU A 81 -5.59 6.96 7.42
CA LEU A 81 -4.45 6.19 7.88
C LEU A 81 -3.59 7.08 8.77
N LEU A 82 -3.65 6.83 10.08
CA LEU A 82 -2.74 7.45 11.04
C LEU A 82 -1.42 6.66 11.01
N VAL A 83 -0.36 7.26 10.55
CA VAL A 83 0.95 6.61 10.42
C VAL A 83 1.82 7.00 11.61
N ALA A 84 2.02 6.07 12.52
CA ALA A 84 2.92 6.21 13.67
C ALA A 84 3.97 5.11 13.57
N HIS A 85 5.02 5.33 12.78
CA HIS A 85 6.01 4.28 12.46
C HIS A 85 6.62 3.65 13.71
N ARG A 86 6.85 4.42 14.77
CA ARG A 86 7.16 3.97 16.13
C ARG A 86 6.26 4.69 17.11
N ILE A 87 5.31 3.97 17.67
CA ILE A 87 4.28 4.59 18.50
C ILE A 87 4.85 5.10 19.83
N GLU A 88 5.86 4.43 20.36
CA GLU A 88 6.58 4.82 21.57
C GLU A 88 7.38 6.14 21.42
N GLU A 89 7.67 6.53 20.17
CA GLU A 89 8.36 7.77 19.82
C GLU A 89 7.42 8.82 19.21
N ALA A 90 6.13 8.50 19.08
CA ALA A 90 5.17 9.40 18.46
C ALA A 90 4.86 10.62 19.35
N ASP A 91 4.71 11.78 18.72
CA ASP A 91 4.25 12.99 19.39
C ASP A 91 2.78 12.82 19.82
N ASP A 92 2.50 13.02 21.08
CA ASP A 92 1.17 12.89 21.66
C ASP A 92 0.48 14.23 21.96
N SER A 93 1.10 15.34 21.55
CA SER A 93 0.58 16.68 21.83
C SER A 93 -0.78 16.96 21.18
N ASN A 94 -1.09 16.28 20.05
CA ASN A 94 -2.33 16.45 19.29
C ASN A 94 -3.29 15.26 19.43
N ILE A 95 -3.17 14.48 20.48
CA ILE A 95 -3.95 13.26 20.70
C ILE A 95 -5.47 13.53 20.69
N ASP A 96 -5.91 14.61 21.33
CA ASP A 96 -7.33 14.97 21.37
C ASP A 96 -7.89 15.19 19.97
N LEU A 97 -7.13 15.89 19.13
CA LEU A 97 -7.49 16.12 17.74
C LEU A 97 -7.50 14.84 16.91
N ILE A 98 -6.56 13.92 17.15
CA ILE A 98 -6.53 12.61 16.49
C ILE A 98 -7.78 11.81 16.86
N ASN A 99 -8.16 11.81 18.14
CA ASN A 99 -9.36 11.13 18.60
C ASN A 99 -10.63 11.76 18.01
N GLU A 100 -10.70 13.10 17.90
CA GLU A 100 -11.80 13.80 17.21
C GLU A 100 -11.91 13.40 15.73
N ILE A 101 -10.79 13.26 15.02
CA ILE A 101 -10.78 12.77 13.62
C ILE A 101 -11.26 11.32 13.54
N TYR A 102 -10.91 10.48 14.51
CA TYR A 102 -11.43 9.13 14.59
C TYR A 102 -12.94 9.13 14.78
N ASP A 103 -13.46 9.89 15.75
CA ASP A 103 -14.90 9.99 16.01
C ASP A 103 -15.65 10.51 14.76
N TYR A 104 -15.11 11.52 14.11
CA TYR A 104 -15.62 12.02 12.83
C TYR A 104 -15.69 10.93 11.76
N SER A 105 -14.66 10.09 11.67
CA SER A 105 -14.63 8.99 10.70
C SER A 105 -15.72 7.96 10.98
N VAL A 106 -15.93 7.61 12.25
CA VAL A 106 -16.98 6.66 12.69
C VAL A 106 -18.37 7.21 12.39
N GLU A 107 -18.64 8.47 12.73
CA GLU A 107 -19.93 9.13 12.49
C GLU A 107 -20.29 9.21 10.99
N ASN A 108 -19.30 9.34 10.12
CA ASN A 108 -19.51 9.43 8.67
C ASN A 108 -19.37 8.07 7.94
N GLY A 109 -19.11 6.99 8.65
CA GLY A 109 -18.94 5.64 8.07
C GLY A 109 -17.66 5.50 7.25
N TYR A 110 -16.62 6.25 7.60
CA TYR A 110 -15.30 6.17 6.98
C TYR A 110 -14.39 5.20 7.71
N GLY A 111 -13.41 4.63 7.02
CA GLY A 111 -12.38 3.82 7.65
C GLY A 111 -11.37 4.66 8.41
N PHE A 112 -10.84 4.10 9.50
CA PHE A 112 -9.72 4.68 10.24
C PHE A 112 -8.83 3.57 10.78
N TYR A 113 -7.54 3.63 10.52
CA TYR A 113 -6.55 2.66 10.99
C TYR A 113 -5.27 3.37 11.41
N CYS A 114 -4.68 2.94 12.52
CA CYS A 114 -3.34 3.38 12.91
C CYS A 114 -2.32 2.35 12.43
N LEU A 115 -1.38 2.78 11.62
CA LEU A 115 -0.31 1.94 11.07
C LEU A 115 0.96 2.12 11.88
N THR A 116 1.50 1.04 12.42
CA THR A 116 2.72 1.07 13.22
C THR A 116 3.57 -0.18 13.03
N SER A 117 4.87 -0.06 13.27
CA SER A 117 5.79 -1.20 13.35
C SER A 117 6.06 -1.64 14.79
N SER A 118 5.48 -0.97 15.78
CA SER A 118 5.71 -1.21 17.19
C SER A 118 5.08 -2.51 17.66
N PRO A 119 5.66 -3.18 18.69
CA PRO A 119 5.09 -4.38 19.27
C PRO A 119 3.78 -4.11 20.02
N SER A 120 3.00 -5.15 20.24
CA SER A 120 1.68 -5.05 20.89
C SER A 120 1.73 -4.40 22.26
N GLU A 121 2.80 -4.59 23.01
CA GLU A 121 3.00 -3.98 24.34
C GLU A 121 3.01 -2.45 24.27
N GLU A 122 3.69 -1.87 23.29
CA GLU A 122 3.74 -0.43 23.07
C GLU A 122 2.39 0.12 22.58
N ILE A 123 1.67 -0.65 21.79
CA ILE A 123 0.30 -0.30 21.34
C ILE A 123 -0.65 -0.22 22.54
N GLU A 124 -0.58 -1.17 23.47
CA GLU A 124 -1.43 -1.15 24.67
C GLU A 124 -1.07 0.02 25.59
N LEU A 125 0.21 0.31 25.78
CA LEU A 125 0.65 1.50 26.52
C LEU A 125 0.14 2.80 25.89
N TRP A 126 0.15 2.86 24.57
CA TRP A 126 -0.41 4.00 23.84
C TRP A 126 -1.92 4.13 24.05
N ARG A 127 -2.66 3.04 23.95
CA ARG A 127 -4.10 3.02 24.22
C ARG A 127 -4.44 3.52 25.63
N ASP A 128 -3.72 3.02 26.62
CA ASP A 128 -3.91 3.41 28.01
C ASP A 128 -3.61 4.90 28.24
N LYS A 129 -2.58 5.41 27.58
CA LYS A 129 -2.16 6.80 27.68
C LYS A 129 -3.11 7.78 26.97
N THR A 130 -3.60 7.40 25.81
CA THR A 130 -4.26 8.31 24.86
C THR A 130 -5.77 8.11 24.75
N GLY A 131 -6.29 7.01 25.29
CA GLY A 131 -7.69 6.63 25.09
C GLY A 131 -8.01 6.20 23.65
N ALA A 132 -7.02 5.80 22.86
CA ALA A 132 -7.20 5.42 21.46
C ALA A 132 -8.09 4.19 21.31
N GLU A 133 -9.23 4.35 20.63
CA GLU A 133 -10.19 3.28 20.32
C GLU A 133 -10.07 2.76 18.88
N TYR A 134 -9.29 3.42 18.04
CA TYR A 134 -9.11 3.03 16.65
C TYR A 134 -8.31 1.73 16.51
N PRO A 135 -8.56 0.95 15.43
CA PRO A 135 -7.82 -0.28 15.16
C PRO A 135 -6.38 0.01 14.74
N PHE A 136 -5.47 -0.88 15.12
CA PHE A 136 -4.06 -0.85 14.78
C PHE A 136 -3.73 -1.91 13.75
N CYS A 137 -2.90 -1.55 12.77
CA CYS A 137 -2.33 -2.46 11.79
C CYS A 137 -0.82 -2.47 11.91
N LEU A 138 -0.24 -3.66 11.88
CA LEU A 138 1.20 -3.85 11.85
C LEU A 138 1.70 -3.72 10.41
N VAL A 139 2.68 -2.86 10.23
CA VAL A 139 3.30 -2.56 8.93
C VAL A 139 4.80 -2.44 9.13
N ASP A 140 5.58 -2.78 8.11
CA ASP A 140 7.03 -2.63 8.12
C ASP A 140 7.48 -1.17 8.34
N ASP A 141 8.45 -0.96 9.22
CA ASP A 141 8.98 0.36 9.59
C ASP A 141 9.53 1.16 8.40
N ILE A 142 10.23 0.50 7.49
CA ILE A 142 10.78 1.14 6.29
C ILE A 142 9.65 1.66 5.40
N THR A 143 8.62 0.85 5.21
CA THR A 143 7.42 1.22 4.47
C THR A 143 6.75 2.45 5.06
N LEU A 144 6.52 2.45 6.37
CA LEU A 144 5.87 3.56 7.07
C LEU A 144 6.64 4.87 6.94
N LYS A 145 7.97 4.83 7.07
CA LYS A 145 8.85 6.01 6.89
C LYS A 145 8.86 6.57 5.47
N THR A 146 8.53 5.75 4.48
CA THR A 146 8.35 6.23 3.09
C THR A 146 6.99 6.88 2.86
N MET A 147 5.97 6.47 3.63
CA MET A 147 4.62 7.01 3.51
C MET A 147 4.53 8.44 4.00
N ILE A 148 5.05 8.71 5.19
CA ILE A 148 5.06 10.04 5.80
C ILE A 148 6.24 10.17 6.77
N ARG A 149 6.79 11.38 6.88
CA ARG A 149 7.98 11.62 7.71
C ARG A 149 7.66 11.96 9.16
N SER A 150 6.51 12.58 9.40
CA SER A 150 6.10 12.90 10.78
C SER A 150 5.67 11.64 11.53
N ASN A 151 5.83 11.65 12.82
CA ASN A 151 5.44 10.56 13.71
C ASN A 151 4.67 11.11 14.92
N PRO A 152 3.33 11.11 14.87
CA PRO A 152 2.50 10.58 13.80
C PRO A 152 2.31 11.51 12.60
N GLY A 153 1.71 11.00 11.54
CA GLY A 153 1.17 11.75 10.41
C GLY A 153 -0.13 11.13 9.95
N LEU A 154 -0.96 11.88 9.26
CA LEU A 154 -2.28 11.43 8.80
C LEU A 154 -2.33 11.41 7.28
N MET A 155 -2.91 10.36 6.72
CA MET A 155 -3.20 10.24 5.29
C MET A 155 -4.69 10.01 5.08
N LEU A 156 -5.23 10.61 4.04
CA LEU A 156 -6.57 10.34 3.53
C LEU A 156 -6.44 9.60 2.21
N ILE A 157 -7.06 8.43 2.11
CA ILE A 157 -7.09 7.62 0.91
C ILE A 157 -8.52 7.29 0.50
N ARG A 158 -8.71 6.95 -0.77
CA ARG A 158 -9.94 6.38 -1.31
C ARG A 158 -9.60 5.49 -2.48
N ASN A 159 -10.07 4.25 -2.47
CA ASN A 159 -9.81 3.27 -3.53
C ASN A 159 -8.32 3.21 -3.91
N GLY A 160 -7.45 3.12 -2.92
CA GLY A 160 -5.99 3.04 -3.09
C GLY A 160 -5.30 4.33 -3.55
N VAL A 161 -6.04 5.43 -3.72
CA VAL A 161 -5.49 6.73 -4.13
C VAL A 161 -5.31 7.63 -2.92
N ILE A 162 -4.11 8.19 -2.77
CA ILE A 162 -3.81 9.17 -1.72
C ILE A 162 -4.41 10.52 -2.13
N LEU A 163 -5.33 11.02 -1.32
CA LEU A 163 -6.02 12.29 -1.56
C LEU A 163 -5.37 13.44 -0.81
N ASN A 164 -4.88 13.19 0.39
CA ASN A 164 -4.17 14.19 1.18
C ASN A 164 -3.23 13.56 2.21
N LYS A 165 -2.26 14.35 2.68
CA LYS A 165 -1.37 14.02 3.80
C LYS A 165 -1.23 15.24 4.69
N TRP A 166 -1.22 15.02 6.00
CA TRP A 166 -0.98 16.04 7.01
C TRP A 166 0.14 15.59 7.95
N ASN A 167 1.03 16.50 8.27
CA ASN A 167 1.97 16.30 9.38
C ASN A 167 1.22 16.47 10.70
N ASP A 168 1.81 16.01 11.79
CA ASP A 168 1.23 16.16 13.12
C ASP A 168 0.89 17.62 13.47
N ALA A 169 1.74 18.57 13.10
CA ALA A 169 1.54 20.00 13.35
C ALA A 169 0.41 20.65 12.52
N ASP A 170 -0.04 19.98 11.45
CA ASP A 170 -1.01 20.51 10.48
C ASP A 170 -2.30 19.66 10.41
N LEU A 171 -2.58 18.88 11.45
CA LEU A 171 -3.78 18.05 11.50
C LEU A 171 -5.04 18.88 11.37
N PRO A 172 -6.02 18.46 10.54
CA PRO A 172 -7.25 19.19 10.35
C PRO A 172 -8.23 18.98 11.53
N ASP A 173 -8.97 19.99 11.86
CA ASP A 173 -10.16 19.85 12.70
C ASP A 173 -11.37 19.35 11.86
N GLU A 174 -12.47 19.04 12.51
CA GLU A 174 -13.70 18.54 11.85
C GLU A 174 -14.20 19.51 10.77
N TYR A 175 -14.14 20.82 11.01
CA TYR A 175 -14.57 21.82 10.05
C TYR A 175 -13.72 21.83 8.79
N ALA A 176 -12.40 21.77 8.95
CA ALA A 176 -11.46 21.69 7.83
C ALA A 176 -11.60 20.39 7.04
N LEU A 177 -11.85 19.26 7.73
CA LEU A 177 -12.13 17.97 7.09
C LEU A 177 -13.40 18.02 6.26
N THR A 178 -14.50 18.50 6.80
CA THR A 178 -15.78 18.62 6.10
C THR A 178 -15.63 19.45 4.83
N GLY A 179 -15.01 20.62 4.91
CA GLY A 179 -14.76 21.47 3.75
C GLY A 179 -13.83 20.81 2.71
N LYS A 180 -12.83 20.06 3.15
CA LYS A 180 -11.94 19.32 2.25
C LYS A 180 -12.66 18.22 1.51
N LEU A 181 -13.46 17.41 2.20
CA LEU A 181 -14.20 16.30 1.59
C LEU A 181 -15.28 16.80 0.63
N GLU A 182 -16.00 17.87 0.97
CA GLU A 182 -16.94 18.53 0.06
C GLU A 182 -16.25 18.99 -1.23
N THR A 183 -15.08 19.60 -1.13
CA THR A 183 -14.28 20.02 -2.29
C THR A 183 -13.87 18.81 -3.17
N LEU A 184 -13.49 17.70 -2.56
CA LEU A 184 -13.13 16.46 -3.28
C LEU A 184 -14.33 15.84 -4.00
N GLU A 185 -15.53 15.92 -3.44
CA GLU A 185 -16.75 15.43 -4.10
C GLU A 185 -17.17 16.34 -5.26
N LEU A 186 -17.08 17.67 -5.11
CA LEU A 186 -17.37 18.63 -6.17
C LEU A 186 -16.40 18.54 -7.36
N GLY A 187 -15.16 18.14 -7.12
CA GLY A 187 -14.16 17.94 -8.17
C GLY A 187 -14.41 16.74 -9.09
N LYS A 188 -15.46 15.94 -8.82
CA LYS A 188 -15.88 14.78 -9.62
C LYS A 188 -17.06 15.07 -10.56
N LEU A 189 -17.64 16.27 -10.48
CA LEU A 189 -18.70 16.73 -11.37
C LEU A 189 -18.11 17.41 -12.60
#